data_c53d7a1392acb412defedda6fea504c5
#
_entry.id   c53d7a1392acb412defedda6fea504c5
#
_cell.length_a   1.000
_cell.length_b   1.000
_cell.length_c   1.000
_cell.angle_alpha   90.00
_cell.angle_beta   90.00
_cell.angle_gamma   90.00
#
_symmetry.space_group_name_H-M   'P 1'
#
loop_
_entity.id
_entity.type
_entity.pdbx_description
1 polymer ?
#
loop_
_entity_poly.entity_id
_entity_poly.type
_entity_poly.pdbx_seq_one_letter_code
_entity_poly.pdbx_strand_id
1 'polypeptide(L)'
;MVGLRVIWYNYAVAVIISVVALLRTGIPAGSFHIPAVFLPYSAWGSDGIFTFSCLIGIVTGGVYLVTFIAVQKVIAVCGPSMAILTSKLGVIFAALAMAAIWNERLSGVRLFGILFACAGLLFFNDTGLHLRRELPWLLLLSGVQEIVKKVFSGYSSMEYQYLYYLSAFVTCLVLNTVLLFTEKEELHFQSSEVLLGGLIGAANLTSTYFVVLALSALPASTVFPVQSGGAILLTTLVGTLHYGETMSKRKLLGLLLTILSIILMNL
;
A
#
# COMPACT_ATOMS: atom_id res chain seq x y z
N MET A 1 -7.89 16.42 10.47
CA MET A 1 -8.07 15.29 9.52
C MET A 1 -7.73 15.82 8.15
N VAL A 2 -7.05 15.06 7.32
CA VAL A 2 -6.99 15.36 5.89
C VAL A 2 -8.43 15.21 5.40
N GLY A 3 -9.04 16.28 4.90
CA GLY A 3 -10.46 16.27 4.52
C GLY A 3 -10.72 15.26 3.41
N LEU A 4 -11.93 14.71 3.34
CA LEU A 4 -12.37 13.80 2.26
C LEU A 4 -12.13 14.41 0.87
N ARG A 5 -12.11 15.75 0.77
CA ARG A 5 -11.82 16.51 -0.44
C ARG A 5 -10.38 16.34 -0.93
N VAL A 6 -9.40 16.42 -0.03
CA VAL A 6 -7.97 16.20 -0.39
C VAL A 6 -7.76 14.76 -0.89
N ILE A 7 -8.48 13.80 -0.31
CA ILE A 7 -8.45 12.41 -0.75
C ILE A 7 -9.09 12.27 -2.13
N TRP A 8 -10.16 13.00 -2.39
CA TRP A 8 -10.80 13.02 -3.69
C TRP A 8 -9.84 13.53 -4.77
N TYR A 9 -9.16 14.65 -4.52
CA TYR A 9 -8.14 15.18 -5.45
C TYR A 9 -6.96 14.23 -5.63
N ASN A 10 -6.52 13.54 -4.56
CA ASN A 10 -5.50 12.49 -4.65
C ASN A 10 -5.89 11.41 -5.67
N TYR A 11 -7.09 10.84 -5.54
CA TYR A 11 -7.53 9.80 -6.44
C TYR A 11 -7.87 10.33 -7.85
N ALA A 12 -8.39 11.53 -7.97
CA ALA A 12 -8.65 12.15 -9.27
C ALA A 12 -7.35 12.32 -10.08
N VAL A 13 -6.27 12.82 -9.45
CA VAL A 13 -4.97 12.95 -10.11
C VAL A 13 -4.37 11.60 -10.44
N ALA A 14 -4.47 10.61 -9.55
CA ALA A 14 -4.00 9.25 -9.82
C ALA A 14 -4.74 8.61 -11.01
N VAL A 15 -6.06 8.84 -11.14
CA VAL A 15 -6.85 8.40 -12.31
C VAL A 15 -6.35 9.08 -13.59
N ILE A 16 -6.18 10.41 -13.57
CA ILE A 16 -5.69 11.16 -14.74
C ILE A 16 -4.33 10.64 -15.19
N ILE A 17 -3.39 10.45 -14.27
CA ILE A 17 -2.05 9.93 -14.62
C ILE A 17 -2.16 8.50 -15.17
N SER A 18 -3.01 7.64 -14.58
CA SER A 18 -3.22 6.27 -15.07
C SER A 18 -3.79 6.23 -16.48
N VAL A 19 -4.77 7.12 -16.79
CA VAL A 19 -5.33 7.26 -18.15
C VAL A 19 -4.26 7.72 -19.13
N VAL A 20 -3.49 8.76 -18.79
CA VAL A 20 -2.42 9.28 -19.66
C VAL A 20 -1.35 8.21 -19.89
N ALA A 21 -0.98 7.46 -18.87
CA ALA A 21 -0.03 6.37 -19.00
C ALA A 21 -0.57 5.25 -19.90
N LEU A 22 -1.82 4.86 -19.71
CA LEU A 22 -2.48 3.84 -20.54
C LEU A 22 -2.58 4.24 -22.02
N LEU A 23 -2.90 5.52 -22.28
CA LEU A 23 -2.95 6.05 -23.64
C LEU A 23 -1.56 6.11 -24.30
N ARG A 24 -0.50 6.37 -23.52
CA ARG A 24 0.89 6.40 -24.02
C ARG A 24 1.47 5.02 -24.29
N THR A 25 1.20 4.07 -23.40
CA THR A 25 1.71 2.69 -23.55
C THR A 25 0.86 1.82 -24.46
N GLY A 26 -0.34 2.28 -24.80
CA GLY A 26 -1.36 1.51 -25.51
C GLY A 26 -2.25 0.71 -24.57
N ILE A 27 -3.49 0.49 -24.98
CA ILE A 27 -4.41 -0.37 -24.26
C ILE A 27 -3.98 -1.82 -24.49
N PRO A 28 -3.73 -2.62 -23.43
CA PRO A 28 -3.31 -4.00 -23.60
C PRO A 28 -4.39 -4.82 -24.31
N ALA A 29 -3.96 -5.85 -25.03
CA ALA A 29 -4.86 -6.73 -25.77
C ALA A 29 -5.83 -7.44 -24.82
N GLY A 30 -7.07 -7.59 -25.21
CA GLY A 30 -8.12 -8.28 -24.48
C GLY A 30 -9.40 -7.46 -24.32
N SER A 31 -10.43 -8.15 -23.91
CA SER A 31 -11.75 -7.57 -23.64
C SER A 31 -12.28 -8.03 -22.28
N PHE A 32 -13.19 -7.26 -21.72
CA PHE A 32 -13.80 -7.61 -20.44
C PHE A 32 -14.78 -8.78 -20.60
N HIS A 33 -14.37 -9.96 -20.16
CA HIS A 33 -15.12 -11.20 -20.29
C HIS A 33 -15.09 -12.01 -18.98
N ILE A 34 -16.07 -11.82 -18.12
CA ILE A 34 -16.13 -12.43 -16.78
C ILE A 34 -15.94 -13.96 -16.80
N PRO A 35 -16.59 -14.74 -17.70
CA PRO A 35 -16.39 -16.18 -17.73
C PRO A 35 -14.95 -16.64 -17.91
N ALA A 36 -14.09 -15.83 -18.56
CA ALA A 36 -12.70 -16.18 -18.77
C ALA A 36 -11.88 -16.32 -17.48
N VAL A 37 -12.24 -15.62 -16.42
CA VAL A 37 -11.54 -15.65 -15.11
C VAL A 37 -11.88 -16.92 -14.31
N PHE A 38 -13.00 -17.58 -14.61
CA PHE A 38 -13.39 -18.83 -13.95
C PHE A 38 -12.72 -20.07 -14.57
N LEU A 39 -12.00 -19.91 -15.67
CA LEU A 39 -11.18 -20.98 -16.24
C LEU A 39 -9.92 -21.19 -15.39
N PRO A 40 -9.28 -22.38 -15.45
CA PRO A 40 -7.95 -22.55 -14.88
C PRO A 40 -6.96 -21.49 -15.43
N TYR A 41 -6.08 -20.99 -14.58
CA TYR A 41 -5.12 -19.93 -14.97
C TYR A 41 -4.32 -20.26 -16.25
N SER A 42 -3.98 -21.53 -16.44
CA SER A 42 -3.30 -22.02 -17.66
C SER A 42 -4.12 -21.84 -18.95
N ALA A 43 -5.42 -21.63 -18.84
CA ALA A 43 -6.34 -21.40 -19.96
C ALA A 43 -6.72 -19.93 -20.15
N TRP A 44 -6.17 -19.01 -19.32
CA TRP A 44 -6.39 -17.58 -19.47
C TRP A 44 -5.68 -17.05 -20.70
N GLY A 45 -6.47 -16.59 -21.68
CA GLY A 45 -5.97 -15.78 -22.77
C GLY A 45 -5.89 -14.30 -22.36
N SER A 46 -5.65 -13.42 -23.35
CA SER A 46 -5.64 -11.96 -23.14
C SER A 46 -6.89 -11.45 -22.42
N ASP A 47 -8.08 -11.98 -22.76
CA ASP A 47 -9.36 -11.59 -22.14
C ASP A 47 -9.42 -11.97 -20.66
N GLY A 48 -8.89 -13.12 -20.28
CA GLY A 48 -8.83 -13.56 -18.88
C GLY A 48 -7.92 -12.64 -18.04
N ILE A 49 -6.73 -12.34 -18.54
CA ILE A 49 -5.76 -11.46 -17.87
C ILE A 49 -6.29 -10.03 -17.81
N PHE A 50 -6.90 -9.53 -18.89
CA PHE A 50 -7.54 -8.21 -18.92
C PHE A 50 -8.63 -8.09 -17.86
N THR A 51 -9.57 -9.04 -17.86
CA THR A 51 -10.69 -9.06 -16.90
C THR A 51 -10.22 -9.19 -15.48
N PHE A 52 -9.25 -10.10 -15.21
CA PHE A 52 -8.65 -10.26 -13.90
C PHE A 52 -8.01 -8.96 -13.42
N SER A 53 -7.24 -8.27 -14.28
CA SER A 53 -6.56 -7.02 -13.93
C SER A 53 -7.56 -5.92 -13.55
N CYS A 54 -8.70 -5.83 -14.25
CA CYS A 54 -9.79 -4.94 -13.90
C CYS A 54 -10.41 -5.32 -12.55
N LEU A 55 -10.78 -6.58 -12.34
CA LEU A 55 -11.46 -7.03 -11.13
C LEU A 55 -10.59 -6.90 -9.88
N ILE A 56 -9.32 -7.34 -9.96
CA ILE A 56 -8.39 -7.18 -8.83
C ILE A 56 -8.09 -5.70 -8.56
N GLY A 57 -8.08 -4.85 -9.58
CA GLY A 57 -8.01 -3.41 -9.44
C GLY A 57 -9.19 -2.85 -8.66
N ILE A 58 -10.43 -3.25 -8.98
CA ILE A 58 -11.64 -2.86 -8.25
C ILE A 58 -11.54 -3.28 -6.77
N VAL A 59 -11.15 -4.53 -6.50
CA VAL A 59 -10.94 -5.02 -5.13
C VAL A 59 -9.88 -4.18 -4.41
N THR A 60 -8.76 -3.90 -5.07
CA THR A 60 -7.67 -3.06 -4.53
C THR A 60 -8.17 -1.68 -4.16
N GLY A 61 -8.97 -1.04 -5.01
CA GLY A 61 -9.54 0.28 -4.74
C GLY A 61 -10.44 0.27 -3.50
N GLY A 62 -11.29 -0.74 -3.35
CA GLY A 62 -12.10 -0.92 -2.14
C GLY A 62 -11.24 -1.07 -0.88
N VAL A 63 -10.22 -1.94 -0.93
CA VAL A 63 -9.28 -2.14 0.17
C VAL A 63 -8.52 -0.85 0.50
N TYR A 64 -8.06 -0.09 -0.49
CA TYR A 64 -7.35 1.17 -0.29
C TYR A 64 -8.20 2.19 0.46
N LEU A 65 -9.45 2.39 0.06
CA LEU A 65 -10.33 3.34 0.72
C LEU A 65 -10.65 2.93 2.16
N VAL A 66 -10.99 1.64 2.38
CA VAL A 66 -11.28 1.13 3.73
C VAL A 66 -10.06 1.23 4.64
N THR A 67 -8.87 0.89 4.13
CA THR A 67 -7.60 1.06 4.88
C THR A 67 -7.36 2.52 5.20
N PHE A 68 -7.59 3.43 4.26
CA PHE A 68 -7.43 4.85 4.48
C PHE A 68 -8.35 5.38 5.60
N ILE A 69 -9.62 4.98 5.60
CA ILE A 69 -10.58 5.34 6.67
C ILE A 69 -10.10 4.78 8.03
N ALA A 70 -9.59 3.53 8.04
CA ALA A 70 -9.03 2.93 9.25
C ALA A 70 -7.81 3.71 9.78
N VAL A 71 -6.89 4.13 8.89
CA VAL A 71 -5.75 4.99 9.24
C VAL A 71 -6.23 6.29 9.88
N GLN A 72 -7.21 6.98 9.28
CA GLN A 72 -7.76 8.23 9.82
C GLN A 72 -8.36 8.04 11.23
N LYS A 73 -9.09 6.94 11.45
CA LYS A 73 -9.64 6.60 12.78
C LYS A 73 -8.53 6.38 13.81
N VAL A 74 -7.48 5.65 13.44
CA VAL A 74 -6.34 5.42 14.34
C VAL A 74 -5.57 6.71 14.61
N ILE A 75 -5.37 7.58 13.62
CA ILE A 75 -4.76 8.90 13.80
C ILE A 75 -5.56 9.72 14.82
N ALA A 76 -6.88 9.74 14.69
CA ALA A 76 -7.76 10.54 15.57
C ALA A 76 -7.73 10.05 17.02
N VAL A 77 -7.56 8.73 17.25
CA VAL A 77 -7.67 8.10 18.58
C VAL A 77 -6.30 7.86 19.22
N CYS A 78 -5.30 7.47 18.44
CA CYS A 78 -3.98 7.03 18.93
C CYS A 78 -2.84 7.93 18.46
N GLY A 79 -3.11 8.88 17.56
CA GLY A 79 -2.11 9.75 16.95
C GLY A 79 -1.44 9.16 15.70
N PRO A 80 -0.74 10.00 14.91
CA PRO A 80 -0.17 9.63 13.61
C PRO A 80 0.93 8.57 13.72
N SER A 81 1.77 8.64 14.76
CA SER A 81 2.88 7.68 14.95
C SER A 81 2.37 6.25 15.11
N MET A 82 1.27 6.04 15.87
CA MET A 82 0.66 4.72 16.05
C MET A 82 0.00 4.21 14.76
N ALA A 83 -0.63 5.07 13.99
CA ALA A 83 -1.22 4.70 12.72
C ALA A 83 -0.15 4.22 11.72
N ILE A 84 0.96 4.96 11.59
CA ILE A 84 2.08 4.60 10.72
C ILE A 84 2.70 3.28 11.18
N LEU A 85 2.99 3.12 12.47
CA LEU A 85 3.55 1.90 13.03
C LEU A 85 2.67 0.69 12.72
N THR A 86 1.37 0.79 13.04
CA THR A 86 0.42 -0.31 12.84
C THR A 86 0.30 -0.69 11.35
N SER A 87 0.24 0.31 10.46
CA SER A 87 0.20 0.06 9.01
C SER A 87 1.48 -0.66 8.52
N LYS A 88 2.64 -0.31 9.08
CA LYS A 88 3.91 -0.97 8.72
C LYS A 88 4.03 -2.39 9.28
N LEU A 89 3.44 -2.65 10.46
CA LEU A 89 3.34 -4.02 10.99
C LEU A 89 2.44 -4.91 10.12
N GLY A 90 1.42 -4.37 9.46
CA GLY A 90 0.58 -5.11 8.50
C GLY A 90 1.39 -5.80 7.39
N VAL A 91 2.52 -5.22 6.98
CA VAL A 91 3.42 -5.82 5.99
C VAL A 91 3.99 -7.16 6.44
N ILE A 92 4.21 -7.36 7.74
CA ILE A 92 4.69 -8.64 8.28
C ILE A 92 3.62 -9.71 8.11
N PHE A 93 2.35 -9.36 8.39
CA PHE A 93 1.23 -10.24 8.13
C PHE A 93 1.15 -10.63 6.64
N ALA A 94 1.33 -9.66 5.74
CA ALA A 94 1.37 -9.92 4.31
C ALA A 94 2.52 -10.87 3.93
N ALA A 95 3.74 -10.66 4.43
CA ALA A 95 4.89 -11.50 4.14
C ALA A 95 4.68 -12.95 4.60
N LEU A 96 4.14 -13.14 5.80
CA LEU A 96 3.83 -14.47 6.33
C LEU A 96 2.70 -15.16 5.53
N ALA A 97 1.63 -14.44 5.21
CA ALA A 97 0.53 -14.95 4.41
C ALA A 97 1.01 -15.34 3.00
N MET A 98 1.89 -14.54 2.39
CA MET A 98 2.47 -14.83 1.09
C MET A 98 3.36 -16.07 1.12
N ALA A 99 4.19 -16.23 2.14
CA ALA A 99 5.00 -17.42 2.32
C ALA A 99 4.12 -18.69 2.41
N ALA A 100 3.00 -18.61 3.11
CA ALA A 100 2.06 -19.72 3.24
C ALA A 100 1.30 -20.01 1.94
N ILE A 101 0.82 -18.98 1.22
CA ILE A 101 -0.03 -19.11 0.02
C ILE A 101 0.80 -19.51 -1.20
N TRP A 102 1.96 -18.87 -1.42
CA TRP A 102 2.81 -19.11 -2.58
C TRP A 102 3.93 -20.12 -2.31
N ASN A 103 3.92 -20.74 -1.12
CA ASN A 103 4.94 -21.70 -0.72
C ASN A 103 6.37 -21.14 -0.85
N GLU A 104 6.52 -19.81 -0.64
CA GLU A 104 7.81 -19.16 -0.60
C GLU A 104 8.59 -19.71 0.61
N ARG A 105 9.71 -20.40 0.37
CA ARG A 105 10.52 -20.96 1.46
C ARG A 105 11.12 -19.83 2.28
N LEU A 106 10.62 -19.65 3.49
CA LEU A 106 11.25 -18.80 4.48
C LEU A 106 12.46 -19.55 5.04
N SER A 107 13.67 -19.11 4.66
CA SER A 107 14.87 -19.58 5.35
C SER A 107 14.83 -19.11 6.81
N GLY A 108 15.50 -19.83 7.71
CA GLY A 108 15.60 -19.40 9.12
C GLY A 108 16.13 -17.98 9.26
N VAL A 109 17.07 -17.57 8.39
CA VAL A 109 17.64 -16.21 8.36
C VAL A 109 16.57 -15.16 8.03
N ARG A 110 15.70 -15.43 7.06
CA ARG A 110 14.58 -14.53 6.71
C ARG A 110 13.57 -14.42 7.84
N LEU A 111 13.30 -15.53 8.56
CA LEU A 111 12.43 -15.50 9.72
C LEU A 111 12.99 -14.59 10.83
N PHE A 112 14.30 -14.67 11.12
CA PHE A 112 14.97 -13.75 12.03
C PHE A 112 14.89 -12.30 11.52
N GLY A 113 15.03 -12.07 10.21
CA GLY A 113 14.82 -10.76 9.59
C GLY A 113 13.43 -10.20 9.89
N ILE A 114 12.38 -11.00 9.73
CA ILE A 114 11.00 -10.60 10.07
C ILE A 114 10.87 -10.26 11.56
N LEU A 115 11.44 -11.06 12.45
CA LEU A 115 11.43 -10.80 13.90
C LEU A 115 12.16 -9.49 14.25
N PHE A 116 13.30 -9.22 13.62
CA PHE A 116 14.00 -7.94 13.80
C PHE A 116 13.22 -6.76 13.24
N ALA A 117 12.48 -6.92 12.13
CA ALA A 117 11.57 -5.88 11.63
C ALA A 117 10.48 -5.56 12.66
N CYS A 118 9.84 -6.58 13.22
CA CYS A 118 8.85 -6.41 14.29
C CYS A 118 9.43 -5.70 15.50
N ALA A 119 10.59 -6.17 15.99
CA ALA A 119 11.26 -5.55 17.13
C ALA A 119 11.66 -4.10 16.82
N GLY A 120 12.22 -3.85 15.64
CA GLY A 120 12.58 -2.51 15.20
C GLY A 120 11.42 -1.54 15.23
N LEU A 121 10.26 -1.96 14.70
CA LEU A 121 9.03 -1.16 14.73
C LEU A 121 8.51 -0.90 16.14
N LEU A 122 8.59 -1.90 17.04
CA LEU A 122 8.18 -1.76 18.44
C LEU A 122 9.10 -0.82 19.23
N PHE A 123 10.41 -0.91 19.02
CA PHE A 123 11.39 -0.03 19.68
C PHE A 123 11.34 1.40 19.13
N PHE A 124 10.98 1.58 17.87
CA PHE A 124 10.84 2.90 17.28
C PHE A 124 9.67 3.70 17.88
N ASN A 125 8.70 3.02 18.52
CA ASN A 125 7.55 3.66 19.13
C ASN A 125 7.81 3.94 20.61
N ASP A 126 7.86 5.23 20.98
CA ASP A 126 8.04 5.68 22.38
C ASP A 126 6.75 5.65 23.22
N THR A 127 5.58 5.49 22.58
CA THR A 127 4.29 5.45 23.27
C THR A 127 3.87 4.01 23.54
N GLY A 128 3.61 3.64 24.80
CA GLY A 128 3.20 2.29 25.16
C GLY A 128 2.04 1.76 24.34
N LEU A 129 2.07 0.45 24.03
CA LEU A 129 1.04 -0.24 23.27
C LEU A 129 -0.28 -0.28 24.07
N HIS A 130 -1.14 0.70 23.88
CA HIS A 130 -2.53 0.57 24.28
C HIS A 130 -3.28 -0.15 23.16
N LEU A 131 -3.62 -1.42 23.38
CA LEU A 131 -4.40 -2.25 22.45
C LEU A 131 -5.84 -1.72 22.34
N ARG A 132 -6.06 -0.80 21.39
CA ARG A 132 -7.41 -0.36 21.01
C ARG A 132 -7.93 -1.20 19.85
N ARG A 133 -9.24 -1.33 19.74
CA ARG A 133 -9.90 -2.17 18.71
C ARG A 133 -9.53 -1.79 17.28
N GLU A 134 -9.21 -0.53 17.05
CA GLU A 134 -8.87 0.03 15.74
C GLU A 134 -7.52 -0.47 15.20
N LEU A 135 -6.57 -0.79 16.10
CA LEU A 135 -5.22 -1.21 15.73
C LEU A 135 -5.19 -2.57 15.00
N PRO A 136 -5.83 -3.65 15.52
CA PRO A 136 -5.87 -4.92 14.79
C PRO A 136 -6.52 -4.82 13.41
N TRP A 137 -7.59 -4.02 13.28
CA TRP A 137 -8.24 -3.79 12.00
C TRP A 137 -7.32 -3.09 10.99
N LEU A 138 -6.63 -2.04 11.43
CA LEU A 138 -5.68 -1.35 10.57
C LEU A 138 -4.52 -2.27 10.16
N LEU A 139 -4.02 -3.09 11.07
CA LEU A 139 -2.97 -4.06 10.80
C LEU A 139 -3.40 -5.06 9.71
N LEU A 140 -4.58 -5.67 9.87
CA LEU A 140 -5.14 -6.61 8.90
C LEU A 140 -5.37 -5.96 7.54
N LEU A 141 -6.03 -4.79 7.50
CA LEU A 141 -6.32 -4.08 6.26
C LEU A 141 -5.05 -3.67 5.52
N SER A 142 -4.02 -3.20 6.24
CA SER A 142 -2.73 -2.86 5.65
C SER A 142 -2.04 -4.11 5.08
N GLY A 143 -2.13 -5.25 5.75
CA GLY A 143 -1.63 -6.51 5.23
C GLY A 143 -2.38 -6.96 3.98
N VAL A 144 -3.70 -6.91 3.98
CA VAL A 144 -4.53 -7.24 2.80
C VAL A 144 -4.19 -6.32 1.62
N GLN A 145 -3.93 -5.03 1.88
CA GLN A 145 -3.51 -4.08 0.84
C GLN A 145 -2.22 -4.51 0.12
N GLU A 146 -1.25 -5.08 0.84
CA GLU A 146 -0.03 -5.60 0.23
C GLU A 146 -0.28 -6.95 -0.50
N ILE A 147 -1.16 -7.78 0.07
CA ILE A 147 -1.55 -9.06 -0.55
C ILE A 147 -2.18 -8.85 -1.92
N VAL A 148 -3.11 -7.92 -2.10
CA VAL A 148 -3.76 -7.69 -3.40
C VAL A 148 -2.79 -7.22 -4.47
N LYS A 149 -1.75 -6.45 -4.13
CA LYS A 149 -0.67 -6.07 -5.06
C LYS A 149 0.13 -7.29 -5.52
N LYS A 150 0.46 -8.20 -4.59
CA LYS A 150 1.17 -9.44 -4.93
C LYS A 150 0.31 -10.37 -5.78
N VAL A 151 -0.99 -10.46 -5.48
CA VAL A 151 -1.94 -11.23 -6.30
C VAL A 151 -1.96 -10.70 -7.74
N PHE A 152 -2.03 -9.36 -7.93
CA PHE A 152 -1.90 -8.79 -9.26
C PHE A 152 -0.59 -9.19 -9.93
N SER A 153 0.56 -8.98 -9.27
CA SER A 153 1.86 -9.28 -9.86
C SER A 153 2.10 -10.78 -10.13
N GLY A 154 1.38 -11.67 -9.45
CA GLY A 154 1.50 -13.12 -9.61
C GLY A 154 0.63 -13.72 -10.73
N TYR A 155 -0.49 -13.08 -11.05
CA TYR A 155 -1.47 -13.59 -12.02
C TYR A 155 -1.72 -12.68 -13.21
N SER A 156 -1.04 -11.52 -13.28
CA SER A 156 -1.09 -10.60 -14.42
C SER A 156 0.31 -10.24 -14.87
N SER A 157 0.42 -9.62 -16.04
CA SER A 157 1.68 -9.10 -16.56
C SER A 157 1.79 -7.59 -16.35
N MET A 158 3.02 -7.07 -16.39
CA MET A 158 3.29 -5.64 -16.26
C MET A 158 2.68 -4.80 -17.40
N GLU A 159 2.29 -5.43 -18.50
CA GLU A 159 1.56 -4.78 -19.58
C GLU A 159 0.18 -4.26 -19.15
N TYR A 160 -0.49 -4.99 -18.22
CA TYR A 160 -1.82 -4.64 -17.69
C TYR A 160 -1.76 -3.74 -16.45
N GLN A 161 -0.59 -3.30 -16.00
CA GLN A 161 -0.43 -2.56 -14.76
C GLN A 161 -1.21 -1.24 -14.73
N TYR A 162 -1.23 -0.49 -15.83
CA TYR A 162 -1.96 0.78 -15.87
C TYR A 162 -3.47 0.58 -15.91
N LEU A 163 -3.95 -0.53 -16.47
CA LEU A 163 -5.35 -0.92 -16.39
C LEU A 163 -5.75 -1.26 -14.94
N TYR A 164 -4.89 -1.99 -14.23
CA TYR A 164 -5.06 -2.27 -12.81
C TYR A 164 -5.08 -1.00 -11.96
N TYR A 165 -4.14 -0.06 -12.17
CA TYR A 165 -4.13 1.20 -11.43
C TYR A 165 -5.35 2.05 -11.73
N LEU A 166 -5.75 2.14 -13.00
CA LEU A 166 -6.95 2.86 -13.41
C LEU A 166 -8.18 2.31 -12.71
N SER A 167 -8.37 0.99 -12.74
CA SER A 167 -9.51 0.34 -12.08
C SER A 167 -9.51 0.57 -10.56
N ALA A 168 -8.34 0.50 -9.92
CA ALA A 168 -8.20 0.72 -8.48
C ALA A 168 -8.52 2.18 -8.11
N PHE A 169 -7.92 3.15 -8.78
CA PHE A 169 -8.11 4.55 -8.44
C PHE A 169 -9.48 5.11 -8.85
N VAL A 170 -10.08 4.61 -9.94
CA VAL A 170 -11.48 4.92 -10.28
C VAL A 170 -12.41 4.39 -9.20
N THR A 171 -12.21 3.18 -8.71
CA THR A 171 -13.00 2.64 -7.60
C THR A 171 -12.85 3.47 -6.34
N CYS A 172 -11.62 3.85 -5.97
CA CYS A 172 -11.38 4.77 -4.85
C CYS A 172 -12.11 6.09 -5.03
N LEU A 173 -12.02 6.70 -6.22
CA LEU A 173 -12.66 7.97 -6.54
C LEU A 173 -14.18 7.89 -6.42
N VAL A 174 -14.79 6.86 -7.02
CA VAL A 174 -16.23 6.63 -6.96
C VAL A 174 -16.69 6.44 -5.52
N LEU A 175 -16.06 5.54 -4.77
CA LEU A 175 -16.43 5.27 -3.39
C LEU A 175 -16.22 6.50 -2.49
N ASN A 176 -15.13 7.26 -2.69
CA ASN A 176 -14.91 8.49 -1.93
C ASN A 176 -15.92 9.59 -2.30
N THR A 177 -16.34 9.64 -3.56
CA THR A 177 -17.43 10.54 -3.99
C THR A 177 -18.74 10.19 -3.27
N VAL A 178 -19.09 8.91 -3.18
CA VAL A 178 -20.26 8.45 -2.40
C VAL A 178 -20.14 8.88 -0.94
N LEU A 179 -18.95 8.74 -0.33
CA LEU A 179 -18.72 9.19 1.05
C LEU A 179 -18.89 10.70 1.22
N LEU A 180 -18.39 11.53 0.29
CA LEU A 180 -18.60 12.97 0.31
C LEU A 180 -20.09 13.32 0.32
N PHE A 181 -20.87 12.67 -0.51
CA PHE A 181 -22.33 12.89 -0.54
C PHE A 181 -23.01 12.46 0.77
N THR A 182 -22.59 11.34 1.37
CA THR A 182 -23.18 10.85 2.63
C THR A 182 -22.85 11.76 3.82
N GLU A 183 -21.63 12.30 3.84
CA GLU A 183 -21.18 13.24 4.88
C GLU A 183 -21.63 14.69 4.61
N LYS A 184 -22.35 14.93 3.51
CA LYS A 184 -22.82 16.27 3.06
C LYS A 184 -21.67 17.28 2.93
N GLU A 185 -20.47 16.82 2.61
CA GLU A 185 -19.35 17.69 2.28
C GLU A 185 -19.43 18.11 0.81
N GLU A 186 -19.48 19.42 0.57
CA GLU A 186 -19.46 19.97 -0.80
C GLU A 186 -18.03 20.02 -1.33
N LEU A 187 -17.84 19.67 -2.61
CA LEU A 187 -16.57 19.84 -3.30
C LEU A 187 -16.35 21.33 -3.59
N HIS A 188 -15.56 22.00 -2.76
CA HIS A 188 -15.09 23.37 -3.01
C HIS A 188 -13.69 23.34 -3.63
N PHE A 189 -13.49 24.16 -4.65
CA PHE A 189 -12.19 24.30 -5.29
C PHE A 189 -11.29 25.19 -4.44
N GLN A 190 -10.48 24.58 -3.56
CA GLN A 190 -9.46 25.29 -2.79
C GLN A 190 -8.07 24.90 -3.31
N SER A 191 -7.31 25.89 -3.80
CA SER A 191 -6.01 25.63 -4.46
C SER A 191 -5.03 24.83 -3.61
N SER A 192 -5.02 25.04 -2.29
CA SER A 192 -4.17 24.28 -1.37
C SER A 192 -4.57 22.81 -1.27
N GLU A 193 -5.87 22.50 -1.23
CA GLU A 193 -6.38 21.12 -1.19
C GLU A 193 -6.10 20.38 -2.51
N VAL A 194 -6.27 21.06 -3.63
CA VAL A 194 -5.96 20.53 -4.97
C VAL A 194 -4.48 20.24 -5.11
N LEU A 195 -3.62 21.18 -4.70
CA LEU A 195 -2.16 21.01 -4.78
C LEU A 195 -1.70 19.84 -3.89
N LEU A 196 -2.13 19.81 -2.62
CA LEU A 196 -1.79 18.75 -1.68
C LEU A 196 -2.32 17.40 -2.17
N GLY A 197 -3.59 17.33 -2.55
CA GLY A 197 -4.18 16.11 -3.09
C GLY A 197 -3.47 15.63 -4.35
N GLY A 198 -3.12 16.54 -5.25
CA GLY A 198 -2.38 16.24 -6.46
C GLY A 198 -0.98 15.67 -6.21
N LEU A 199 -0.22 16.29 -5.31
CA LEU A 199 1.11 15.79 -4.92
C LEU A 199 1.03 14.41 -4.26
N ILE A 200 0.05 14.21 -3.36
CA ILE A 200 -0.18 12.90 -2.72
C ILE A 200 -0.59 11.86 -3.78
N GLY A 201 -1.44 12.22 -4.74
CA GLY A 201 -1.89 11.32 -5.81
C GLY A 201 -0.77 10.86 -6.73
N ALA A 202 0.08 11.79 -7.15
CA ALA A 202 1.26 11.46 -7.94
C ALA A 202 2.23 10.55 -7.19
N ALA A 203 2.52 10.87 -5.92
CA ALA A 203 3.38 10.06 -5.06
C ALA A 203 2.79 8.65 -4.80
N ASN A 204 1.48 8.56 -4.58
CA ASN A 204 0.77 7.32 -4.29
C ASN A 204 0.82 6.36 -5.49
N LEU A 205 0.52 6.84 -6.69
CA LEU A 205 0.63 6.05 -7.92
C LEU A 205 2.07 5.61 -8.18
N THR A 206 3.04 6.53 -8.08
CA THR A 206 4.46 6.25 -8.30
C THR A 206 4.96 5.19 -7.30
N SER A 207 4.58 5.30 -6.02
CA SER A 207 4.92 4.30 -5.00
C SER A 207 4.31 2.94 -5.34
N THR A 208 3.04 2.89 -5.72
CA THR A 208 2.35 1.64 -6.08
C THR A 208 2.99 1.01 -7.31
N TYR A 209 3.37 1.80 -8.32
CA TYR A 209 4.07 1.36 -9.51
C TYR A 209 5.38 0.64 -9.15
N PHE A 210 6.25 1.27 -8.36
CA PHE A 210 7.54 0.66 -7.99
C PHE A 210 7.38 -0.59 -7.12
N VAL A 211 6.37 -0.63 -6.24
CA VAL A 211 6.10 -1.83 -5.42
C VAL A 211 5.64 -3.00 -6.30
N VAL A 212 4.72 -2.77 -7.23
CA VAL A 212 4.25 -3.81 -8.15
C VAL A 212 5.39 -4.28 -9.06
N LEU A 213 6.21 -3.36 -9.56
CA LEU A 213 7.41 -3.68 -10.34
C LEU A 213 8.39 -4.54 -9.54
N ALA A 214 8.65 -4.18 -8.28
CA ALA A 214 9.52 -4.98 -7.42
C ALA A 214 8.94 -6.37 -7.13
N LEU A 215 7.62 -6.48 -6.89
CA LEU A 215 6.92 -7.74 -6.65
C LEU A 215 6.88 -8.66 -7.87
N SER A 216 7.01 -8.14 -9.09
CA SER A 216 7.12 -8.95 -10.31
C SER A 216 8.49 -9.60 -10.47
N ALA A 217 9.54 -9.03 -9.84
CA ALA A 217 10.92 -9.48 -9.97
C ALA A 217 11.47 -10.16 -8.71
N LEU A 218 10.91 -9.87 -7.53
CA LEU A 218 11.43 -10.29 -6.24
C LEU A 218 10.33 -10.93 -5.36
N PRO A 219 10.70 -11.82 -4.43
CA PRO A 219 9.76 -12.38 -3.45
C PRO A 219 9.15 -11.28 -2.56
N ALA A 220 7.88 -11.46 -2.19
CA ALA A 220 7.19 -10.54 -1.28
C ALA A 220 7.89 -10.42 0.08
N SER A 221 8.49 -11.51 0.56
CA SER A 221 9.28 -11.57 1.79
C SER A 221 10.49 -10.62 1.80
N THR A 222 11.00 -10.25 0.63
CA THR A 222 12.06 -9.25 0.46
C THR A 222 11.50 -7.84 0.22
N VAL A 223 10.53 -7.70 -0.69
CA VAL A 223 10.00 -6.39 -1.11
C VAL A 223 9.36 -5.64 0.06
N PHE A 224 8.48 -6.30 0.81
CA PHE A 224 7.72 -5.64 1.86
C PHE A 224 8.58 -5.11 3.03
N PRO A 225 9.54 -5.87 3.58
CA PRO A 225 10.42 -5.33 4.62
C PRO A 225 11.32 -4.19 4.13
N VAL A 226 11.84 -4.30 2.90
CA VAL A 226 12.65 -3.23 2.30
C VAL A 226 11.83 -1.95 2.13
N GLN A 227 10.60 -2.06 1.62
CA GLN A 227 9.66 -0.94 1.50
C GLN A 227 9.36 -0.29 2.86
N SER A 228 9.06 -1.10 3.86
CA SER A 228 8.71 -0.60 5.20
C SER A 228 9.91 -0.01 5.92
N GLY A 229 11.04 -0.70 5.89
CA GLY A 229 12.28 -0.23 6.49
C GLY A 229 12.79 1.04 5.81
N GLY A 230 12.76 1.08 4.47
CA GLY A 230 13.12 2.27 3.69
C GLY A 230 12.22 3.47 4.02
N ALA A 231 10.92 3.27 4.16
CA ALA A 231 9.99 4.33 4.55
C ALA A 231 10.31 4.85 5.97
N ILE A 232 10.62 3.99 6.93
CA ILE A 232 10.98 4.38 8.29
C ILE A 232 12.30 5.16 8.28
N LEU A 233 13.31 4.67 7.54
CA LEU A 233 14.60 5.34 7.42
C LEU A 233 14.45 6.76 6.85
N LEU A 234 13.73 6.90 5.74
CA LEU A 234 13.52 8.18 5.07
C LEU A 234 12.70 9.15 5.95
N THR A 235 11.62 8.68 6.57
CA THR A 235 10.81 9.54 7.44
C THR A 235 11.57 9.98 8.67
N THR A 236 12.40 9.10 9.24
CA THR A 236 13.28 9.45 10.38
C THR A 236 14.34 10.47 9.95
N LEU A 237 14.96 10.28 8.79
CA LEU A 237 15.97 11.21 8.28
C LEU A 237 15.38 12.60 8.06
N VAL A 238 14.21 12.68 7.42
CA VAL A 238 13.50 13.95 7.20
C VAL A 238 13.08 14.56 8.54
N GLY A 239 12.54 13.76 9.47
CA GLY A 239 12.15 14.21 10.80
C GLY A 239 13.31 14.83 11.58
N THR A 240 14.48 14.19 11.56
CA THR A 240 15.67 14.69 12.27
C THR A 240 16.30 15.89 11.58
N LEU A 241 16.46 15.85 10.25
CA LEU A 241 17.19 16.91 9.52
C LEU A 241 16.35 18.17 9.28
N HIS A 242 15.04 18.00 9.00
CA HIS A 242 14.17 19.11 8.62
C HIS A 242 13.33 19.64 9.78
N TYR A 243 12.83 18.73 10.63
CA TYR A 243 11.97 19.08 11.77
C TYR A 243 12.71 19.12 13.11
N GLY A 244 14.02 18.81 13.16
CA GLY A 244 14.82 18.84 14.37
C GLY A 244 14.37 17.83 15.43
N GLU A 245 13.70 16.74 15.04
CA GLU A 245 13.27 15.71 15.98
C GLU A 245 14.45 15.06 16.67
N THR A 246 14.40 14.99 18.01
CA THR A 246 15.44 14.32 18.79
C THR A 246 15.34 12.81 18.66
N MET A 247 16.46 12.17 18.32
CA MET A 247 16.56 10.71 18.25
C MET A 247 16.74 10.16 19.68
N SER A 248 15.71 9.57 20.25
CA SER A 248 15.86 8.80 21.49
C SER A 248 16.71 7.53 21.25
N LYS A 249 17.35 7.02 22.31
CA LYS A 249 18.13 5.76 22.23
C LYS A 249 17.26 4.59 21.76
N ARG A 250 15.95 4.59 22.09
CA ARG A 250 14.99 3.59 21.64
C ARG A 250 14.75 3.67 20.12
N LYS A 251 14.49 4.88 19.61
CA LYS A 251 14.33 5.11 18.16
C LYS A 251 15.57 4.69 17.37
N LEU A 252 16.77 5.01 17.88
CA LEU A 252 18.03 4.60 17.27
C LEU A 252 18.17 3.07 17.24
N LEU A 253 17.85 2.39 18.34
CA LEU A 253 17.86 0.93 18.39
C LEU A 253 16.85 0.33 17.40
N GLY A 254 15.62 0.87 17.34
CA GLY A 254 14.61 0.46 16.38
C GLY A 254 15.08 0.61 14.93
N LEU A 255 15.78 1.71 14.62
CA LEU A 255 16.37 1.96 13.31
C LEU A 255 17.43 0.91 12.95
N LEU A 256 18.36 0.62 13.88
CA LEU A 256 19.42 -0.37 13.68
C LEU A 256 18.84 -1.78 13.47
N LEU A 257 17.83 -2.17 14.25
CA LEU A 257 17.12 -3.45 14.09
C LEU A 257 16.43 -3.53 12.72
N THR A 258 15.84 -2.43 12.24
CA THR A 258 15.22 -2.38 10.92
C THR A 258 16.24 -2.53 9.80
N ILE A 259 17.41 -1.88 9.91
CA ILE A 259 18.52 -2.05 8.94
C ILE A 259 19.01 -3.50 8.95
N LEU A 260 19.22 -4.08 10.12
CA LEU A 260 19.64 -5.47 10.25
C LEU A 260 18.60 -6.44 9.66
N SER A 261 17.32 -6.16 9.88
CA SER A 261 16.23 -6.91 9.25
C SER A 261 16.35 -6.92 7.72
N ILE A 262 16.54 -5.74 7.10
CA ILE A 262 16.67 -5.62 5.65
C ILE A 262 17.86 -6.46 5.16
N ILE A 263 19.00 -6.42 5.84
CA ILE A 263 20.18 -7.21 5.49
C ILE A 263 19.87 -8.71 5.55
N LEU A 264 19.30 -9.19 6.67
CA LEU A 264 18.98 -10.60 6.87
C LEU A 264 17.93 -11.13 5.88
N MET A 265 17.03 -10.29 5.40
CA MET A 265 16.01 -10.72 4.43
C MET A 265 16.55 -10.82 3.00
N ASN A 266 17.71 -10.22 2.71
CA ASN A 266 18.38 -10.33 1.42
C ASN A 266 19.45 -11.45 1.38
N LEU A 267 19.68 -12.13 2.51
CA LEU A 267 20.49 -13.35 2.62
C LEU A 267 19.58 -14.59 2.48
#